data_a640903dd78a4a88d77044fd52b67751
#
_entry.id   a640903dd78a4a88d77044fd52b67751
#
_cell.length_a   1.000
_cell.length_b   1.000
_cell.length_c   1.000
_cell.angle_alpha   90.00
_cell.angle_beta   90.00
_cell.angle_gamma   90.00
#
_symmetry.space_group_name_H-M   'P 1'
#
loop_
_entity.id
_entity.type
_entity.pdbx_description
1 polymer ?
#
loop_
_entity_poly.entity_id
_entity_poly.type
_entity_poly.pdbx_seq_one_letter_code
_entity_poly.pdbx_strand_id
1 'polypeptide(L)'
;MIEGVSGILIAGGKSRRMGQDKRFMKVSGESVFERTVSVLRSIFAENIVVLAEPIERLAVQDCSVVYDVIPNAGSLGGIYTGLMAVTQPRIFAVACDMPFLDTEIISFMASYDDTADIVVAQLSGKFHPTHALYSKRCIPFLRVMAERHQLKIQQLFQQEELRIAILGENEFLPFASRVRSFRNINTPDDLASVESQSSIER
;
A
#
# COMPACT_ATOMS: atom_id res chain seq x y z
N MET A 1 -5.58 7.31 -16.36
CA MET A 1 -6.00 6.82 -15.04
C MET A 1 -6.61 5.44 -15.21
N ILE A 2 -6.41 4.56 -14.26
CA ILE A 2 -6.91 3.17 -14.31
C ILE A 2 -8.36 3.17 -13.83
N GLU A 3 -9.25 2.60 -14.63
CA GLU A 3 -10.67 2.47 -14.30
C GLU A 3 -10.93 1.26 -13.39
N GLY A 4 -11.98 1.32 -12.56
CA GLY A 4 -12.39 0.23 -11.67
C GLY A 4 -11.48 -0.02 -10.48
N VAL A 5 -10.48 0.83 -10.24
CA VAL A 5 -9.55 0.72 -9.12
C VAL A 5 -9.38 2.06 -8.41
N SER A 6 -9.42 2.06 -7.08
CA SER A 6 -9.09 3.23 -6.24
C SER A 6 -7.72 3.07 -5.61
N GLY A 7 -6.98 4.17 -5.43
CA GLY A 7 -5.73 4.19 -4.70
C GLY A 7 -5.97 4.29 -3.19
N ILE A 8 -5.32 3.43 -2.39
CA ILE A 8 -5.41 3.48 -0.92
C ILE A 8 -4.04 3.65 -0.32
N LEU A 9 -3.85 4.73 0.45
CA LEU A 9 -2.70 4.90 1.32
C LEU A 9 -3.05 4.43 2.74
N ILE A 10 -2.41 3.36 3.19
CA ILE A 10 -2.51 2.88 4.57
C ILE A 10 -1.48 3.63 5.40
N ALA A 11 -1.93 4.65 6.11
CA ALA A 11 -1.10 5.51 6.95
C ALA A 11 -1.39 5.32 8.44
N GLY A 12 -1.92 4.15 8.81
CA GLY A 12 -2.15 3.70 10.17
C GLY A 12 -0.94 2.91 10.69
N GLY A 13 -0.60 3.12 11.95
CA GLY A 13 0.45 2.34 12.64
C GLY A 13 1.07 3.13 13.78
N LYS A 14 1.24 2.48 14.95
CA LYS A 14 1.95 3.06 16.12
C LYS A 14 3.46 3.12 15.85
N SER A 15 3.91 3.93 14.87
CA SER A 15 5.33 4.10 14.57
C SER A 15 6.04 4.98 15.62
N ARG A 16 5.80 4.68 16.93
CA ARG A 16 6.42 5.40 18.05
C ARG A 16 7.86 4.99 18.34
N ARG A 17 8.39 3.97 17.65
CA ARG A 17 9.74 3.42 17.95
C ARG A 17 10.89 4.35 17.62
N MET A 18 10.66 5.43 16.85
CA MET A 18 11.71 6.35 16.38
C MET A 18 11.53 7.80 16.88
N GLY A 19 10.59 8.07 17.80
CA GLY A 19 10.38 9.44 18.32
C GLY A 19 9.79 10.43 17.30
N GLN A 20 9.77 10.10 16.02
CA GLN A 20 9.16 10.89 14.94
C GLN A 20 8.14 10.04 14.19
N ASP A 21 7.10 10.69 13.71
CA ASP A 21 6.08 10.06 12.88
C ASP A 21 6.65 9.79 11.49
N LYS A 22 6.85 8.51 11.15
CA LYS A 22 7.42 8.07 9.87
C LYS A 22 6.70 8.64 8.65
N ARG A 23 5.42 8.95 8.77
CA ARG A 23 4.60 9.51 7.68
C ARG A 23 5.15 10.84 7.18
N PHE A 24 5.70 11.64 8.09
CA PHE A 24 6.23 12.97 7.77
C PHE A 24 7.76 13.00 7.60
N MET A 25 8.41 11.82 7.56
CA MET A 25 9.83 11.75 7.22
C MET A 25 10.03 12.25 5.79
N LYS A 26 11.04 13.11 5.62
CA LYS A 26 11.37 13.70 4.32
C LYS A 26 12.45 12.87 3.63
N VAL A 27 12.21 12.55 2.36
CA VAL A 27 13.19 11.96 1.45
C VAL A 27 13.37 12.94 0.30
N SER A 28 14.58 13.47 0.12
CA SER A 28 14.88 14.51 -0.89
C SER A 28 14.00 15.76 -0.77
N GLY A 29 13.65 16.16 0.46
CA GLY A 29 12.91 17.38 0.76
C GLY A 29 11.38 17.25 0.80
N GLU A 30 10.81 16.19 0.29
CA GLU A 30 9.36 15.89 0.29
C GLU A 30 9.04 14.80 1.32
N SER A 31 7.88 14.88 2.01
CA SER A 31 7.48 13.82 2.92
C SER A 31 7.08 12.55 2.13
N VAL A 32 7.40 11.37 2.70
CA VAL A 32 7.02 10.09 2.08
C VAL A 32 5.51 10.01 1.89
N PHE A 33 4.75 10.57 2.83
CA PHE A 33 3.30 10.67 2.75
C PHE A 33 2.81 11.46 1.53
N GLU A 34 3.30 12.72 1.36
CA GLU A 34 2.91 13.59 0.23
C GLU A 34 3.29 12.96 -1.10
N ARG A 35 4.51 12.41 -1.19
CA ARG A 35 4.98 11.69 -2.37
C ARG A 35 4.09 10.50 -2.73
N THR A 36 3.72 9.68 -1.74
CA THR A 36 2.82 8.53 -1.96
C THR A 36 1.46 8.98 -2.47
N VAL A 37 0.87 10.01 -1.86
CA VAL A 37 -0.41 10.59 -2.31
C VAL A 37 -0.29 11.09 -3.75
N SER A 38 0.78 11.81 -4.09
CA SER A 38 1.02 12.31 -5.46
C SER A 38 1.10 11.18 -6.48
N VAL A 39 1.82 10.09 -6.17
CA VAL A 39 1.91 8.91 -7.03
C VAL A 39 0.53 8.29 -7.25
N LEU A 40 -0.24 8.04 -6.19
CA LEU A 40 -1.57 7.43 -6.32
C LEU A 40 -2.53 8.30 -7.14
N ARG A 41 -2.53 9.62 -6.91
CA ARG A 41 -3.34 10.59 -7.68
C ARG A 41 -3.01 10.62 -9.17
N SER A 42 -1.77 10.35 -9.54
CA SER A 42 -1.37 10.30 -10.96
C SER A 42 -1.93 9.06 -11.68
N ILE A 43 -2.31 8.01 -10.94
CA ILE A 43 -2.73 6.71 -11.48
C ILE A 43 -4.24 6.51 -11.36
N PHE A 44 -4.83 6.86 -10.20
CA PHE A 44 -6.22 6.55 -9.86
C PHE A 44 -7.06 7.82 -9.73
N ALA A 45 -8.33 7.75 -10.19
CA ALA A 45 -9.27 8.86 -10.09
C ALA A 45 -9.81 9.06 -8.66
N GLU A 46 -10.00 7.96 -7.92
CA GLU A 46 -10.44 7.97 -6.52
C GLU A 46 -9.27 7.54 -5.62
N ASN A 47 -8.97 8.37 -4.61
CA ASN A 47 -7.89 8.10 -3.68
C ASN A 47 -8.34 8.32 -2.24
N ILE A 48 -8.02 7.37 -1.35
CA ILE A 48 -8.35 7.41 0.07
C ILE A 48 -7.12 7.21 0.92
N VAL A 49 -7.00 8.00 1.97
CA VAL A 49 -6.02 7.83 3.04
C VAL A 49 -6.71 7.19 4.24
N VAL A 50 -6.24 6.02 4.66
CA VAL A 50 -6.73 5.33 5.84
C VAL A 50 -5.78 5.58 7.01
N LEU A 51 -6.29 6.19 8.08
CA LEU A 51 -5.57 6.50 9.31
C LEU A 51 -6.08 5.64 10.46
N ALA A 52 -5.19 5.27 11.39
CA ALA A 52 -5.60 4.58 12.62
C ALA A 52 -6.31 5.53 13.61
N GLU A 53 -5.91 6.80 13.63
CA GLU A 53 -6.41 7.82 14.55
C GLU A 53 -6.45 9.19 13.83
N PRO A 54 -7.32 10.12 14.23
CA PRO A 54 -7.30 11.48 13.72
C PRO A 54 -5.95 12.16 13.93
N ILE A 55 -5.50 12.88 12.91
CA ILE A 55 -4.29 13.70 12.97
C ILE A 55 -4.71 15.15 12.86
N GLU A 56 -4.34 15.95 13.87
CA GLU A 56 -4.59 17.39 13.83
C GLU A 56 -3.94 18.02 12.59
N ARG A 57 -4.73 18.82 11.87
CA ARG A 57 -4.30 19.59 10.69
C ARG A 57 -3.77 18.78 9.51
N LEU A 58 -4.09 17.48 9.40
CA LEU A 58 -3.82 16.73 8.18
C LEU A 58 -4.84 17.16 7.10
N ALA A 59 -4.43 18.06 6.23
CA ALA A 59 -5.16 18.37 5.01
C ALA A 59 -4.52 17.61 3.86
N VAL A 60 -5.27 16.74 3.20
CA VAL A 60 -4.81 16.01 2.01
C VAL A 60 -5.65 16.50 0.83
N GLN A 61 -5.00 17.20 -0.09
CA GLN A 61 -5.70 17.74 -1.26
C GLN A 61 -6.17 16.61 -2.17
N ASP A 62 -7.43 16.69 -2.62
CA ASP A 62 -8.06 15.75 -3.57
C ASP A 62 -8.00 14.26 -3.15
N CYS A 63 -7.98 13.99 -1.85
CA CYS A 63 -8.11 12.65 -1.27
C CYS A 63 -9.13 12.67 -0.12
N SER A 64 -9.93 11.63 -0.01
CA SER A 64 -10.75 11.41 1.16
C SER A 64 -9.92 10.80 2.29
N VAL A 65 -10.16 11.25 3.52
CA VAL A 65 -9.51 10.68 4.71
C VAL A 65 -10.56 9.90 5.49
N VAL A 66 -10.26 8.63 5.80
CA VAL A 66 -11.11 7.76 6.62
C VAL A 66 -10.30 7.17 7.78
N TYR A 67 -11.01 6.73 8.81
CA TYR A 67 -10.38 6.16 10.00
C TYR A 67 -10.64 4.66 10.07
N ASP A 68 -9.65 3.93 10.57
CA ASP A 68 -9.69 2.48 10.68
C ASP A 68 -10.92 2.02 11.48
N VAL A 69 -11.79 1.24 10.85
CA VAL A 69 -13.03 0.75 11.48
C VAL A 69 -12.78 -0.48 12.35
N ILE A 70 -11.59 -1.11 12.24
CA ILE A 70 -11.18 -2.24 13.09
C ILE A 70 -9.92 -1.85 13.85
N PRO A 71 -10.06 -1.35 15.08
CA PRO A 71 -8.91 -0.88 15.87
C PRO A 71 -7.86 -1.97 16.08
N ASN A 72 -6.59 -1.58 15.99
CA ASN A 72 -5.43 -2.46 16.21
C ASN A 72 -5.28 -3.65 15.23
N ALA A 73 -6.01 -3.65 14.11
CA ALA A 73 -5.88 -4.69 13.07
C ALA A 73 -4.72 -4.44 12.09
N GLY A 74 -3.94 -3.35 12.28
CA GLY A 74 -2.79 -3.03 11.46
C GLY A 74 -3.13 -2.87 9.98
N SER A 75 -2.26 -3.36 9.09
CA SER A 75 -2.48 -3.23 7.63
C SER A 75 -3.72 -4.00 7.15
N LEU A 76 -4.14 -5.07 7.84
CA LEU A 76 -5.37 -5.80 7.52
C LEU A 76 -6.60 -4.89 7.72
N GLY A 77 -6.67 -4.18 8.86
CA GLY A 77 -7.73 -3.21 9.13
C GLY A 77 -7.75 -2.08 8.10
N GLY A 78 -6.56 -1.57 7.74
CA GLY A 78 -6.43 -0.53 6.71
C GLY A 78 -6.96 -0.97 5.34
N ILE A 79 -6.65 -2.20 4.89
CA ILE A 79 -7.17 -2.76 3.64
C ILE A 79 -8.71 -2.93 3.72
N TYR A 80 -9.20 -3.50 4.82
CA TYR A 80 -10.64 -3.67 5.05
C TYR A 80 -11.38 -2.32 4.99
N THR A 81 -10.89 -1.33 5.75
CA THR A 81 -11.46 0.02 5.80
C THR A 81 -11.45 0.68 4.43
N GLY A 82 -10.33 0.57 3.70
CA GLY A 82 -10.21 1.08 2.34
C GLY A 82 -11.25 0.49 1.40
N LEU A 83 -11.39 -0.86 1.38
CA LEU A 83 -12.38 -1.56 0.56
C LEU A 83 -13.82 -1.15 0.88
N MET A 84 -14.13 -0.88 2.15
CA MET A 84 -15.45 -0.42 2.58
C MET A 84 -15.75 1.03 2.17
N ALA A 85 -14.72 1.87 2.05
CA ALA A 85 -14.86 3.30 1.83
C ALA A 85 -14.91 3.71 0.35
N VAL A 86 -14.34 2.90 -0.56
CA VAL A 86 -14.26 3.24 -1.99
C VAL A 86 -15.55 2.95 -2.75
N THR A 87 -15.75 3.70 -3.85
CA THR A 87 -16.85 3.44 -4.81
C THR A 87 -16.47 2.35 -5.80
N GLN A 88 -15.20 2.25 -6.19
CA GLN A 88 -14.71 1.28 -7.17
C GLN A 88 -14.73 -0.17 -6.64
N PRO A 89 -14.81 -1.18 -7.53
CA PRO A 89 -14.84 -2.60 -7.13
C PRO A 89 -13.53 -3.12 -6.56
N ARG A 90 -12.41 -2.44 -6.84
CA ARG A 90 -11.07 -2.86 -6.42
C ARG A 90 -10.29 -1.69 -5.84
N ILE A 91 -9.30 -2.00 -5.01
CA ILE A 91 -8.32 -1.03 -4.50
C ILE A 91 -6.90 -1.47 -4.85
N PHE A 92 -6.00 -0.51 -5.05
CA PHE A 92 -4.56 -0.73 -4.96
C PHE A 92 -4.07 -0.13 -3.64
N ALA A 93 -3.61 -0.99 -2.73
CA ALA A 93 -3.20 -0.59 -1.38
C ALA A 93 -1.69 -0.42 -1.30
N VAL A 94 -1.23 0.71 -0.78
CA VAL A 94 0.18 0.96 -0.46
C VAL A 94 0.33 1.41 1.00
N ALA A 95 1.47 1.06 1.61
CA ALA A 95 1.82 1.54 2.94
C ALA A 95 2.60 2.86 2.88
N CYS A 96 2.49 3.68 3.93
CA CYS A 96 3.15 4.98 4.01
C CYS A 96 4.67 4.92 4.30
N ASP A 97 5.27 3.75 4.37
CA ASP A 97 6.70 3.53 4.58
C ASP A 97 7.44 3.10 3.30
N MET A 98 6.83 3.29 2.13
CA MET A 98 7.34 2.93 0.80
C MET A 98 7.71 4.18 -0.01
N PRO A 99 8.93 4.73 0.12
CA PRO A 99 9.29 6.02 -0.48
C PRO A 99 9.59 5.97 -1.98
N PHE A 100 9.74 4.78 -2.55
CA PHE A 100 10.16 4.57 -3.96
C PHE A 100 9.04 4.04 -4.84
N LEU A 101 7.79 4.32 -4.51
CA LEU A 101 6.68 3.89 -5.35
C LEU A 101 6.91 4.28 -6.81
N ASP A 102 6.72 3.33 -7.69
CA ASP A 102 6.88 3.51 -9.13
C ASP A 102 5.53 3.36 -9.83
N THR A 103 5.18 4.37 -10.63
CA THR A 103 3.89 4.44 -11.31
C THR A 103 3.70 3.34 -12.34
N GLU A 104 4.77 2.89 -13.02
CA GLU A 104 4.67 1.83 -14.02
C GLU A 104 4.45 0.47 -13.36
N ILE A 105 5.14 0.18 -12.24
CA ILE A 105 4.93 -1.06 -11.46
C ILE A 105 3.49 -1.10 -10.92
N ILE A 106 3.00 0.00 -10.32
CA ILE A 106 1.64 0.07 -9.80
C ILE A 106 0.63 -0.13 -10.93
N SER A 107 0.82 0.56 -12.06
CA SER A 107 -0.06 0.44 -13.22
C SER A 107 -0.05 -0.96 -13.82
N PHE A 108 1.11 -1.58 -13.92
CA PHE A 108 1.26 -2.97 -14.37
C PHE A 108 0.48 -3.93 -13.47
N MET A 109 0.70 -3.87 -12.15
CA MET A 109 0.01 -4.74 -11.19
C MET A 109 -1.51 -4.50 -11.16
N ALA A 110 -1.94 -3.24 -11.22
CA ALA A 110 -3.36 -2.89 -11.16
C ALA A 110 -4.15 -3.32 -12.40
N SER A 111 -3.46 -3.49 -13.54
CA SER A 111 -4.04 -3.90 -14.82
C SER A 111 -3.69 -5.34 -15.22
N TYR A 112 -3.03 -6.11 -14.35
CA TYR A 112 -2.48 -7.42 -14.69
C TYR A 112 -3.55 -8.46 -15.01
N ASP A 113 -4.58 -8.54 -14.17
CA ASP A 113 -5.70 -9.46 -14.34
C ASP A 113 -6.97 -8.81 -13.77
N ASP A 114 -7.92 -8.52 -14.63
CA ASP A 114 -9.19 -7.89 -14.26
C ASP A 114 -10.16 -8.85 -13.55
N THR A 115 -9.89 -10.16 -13.63
CA THR A 115 -10.67 -11.20 -12.98
C THR A 115 -10.11 -11.62 -11.61
N ALA A 116 -8.87 -11.22 -11.28
CA ALA A 116 -8.26 -11.53 -10.01
C ALA A 116 -8.89 -10.75 -8.86
N ASP A 117 -9.10 -11.41 -7.74
CA ASP A 117 -9.51 -10.79 -6.48
C ASP A 117 -8.33 -10.15 -5.76
N ILE A 118 -7.14 -10.72 -5.95
CA ILE A 118 -5.88 -10.22 -5.39
C ILE A 118 -4.79 -10.32 -6.46
N VAL A 119 -4.04 -9.23 -6.64
CA VAL A 119 -2.77 -9.25 -7.39
C VAL A 119 -1.68 -8.83 -6.43
N VAL A 120 -0.72 -9.70 -6.15
CA VAL A 120 0.33 -9.48 -5.14
C VAL A 120 1.69 -9.94 -5.65
N ALA A 121 2.73 -9.14 -5.38
CA ALA A 121 4.10 -9.53 -5.66
C ALA A 121 4.65 -10.47 -4.58
N GLN A 122 5.41 -11.51 -5.04
CA GLN A 122 6.25 -12.34 -4.19
C GLN A 122 7.68 -12.28 -4.69
N LEU A 123 8.52 -11.50 -4.01
CA LEU A 123 9.91 -11.28 -4.39
C LEU A 123 10.85 -11.79 -3.30
N SER A 124 11.88 -12.54 -3.69
CA SER A 124 12.82 -13.21 -2.76
C SER A 124 12.08 -14.03 -1.69
N GLY A 125 11.02 -14.72 -2.10
CA GLY A 125 10.17 -15.54 -1.24
C GLY A 125 9.27 -14.76 -0.27
N LYS A 126 9.22 -13.42 -0.36
CA LYS A 126 8.40 -12.56 0.51
C LYS A 126 7.26 -11.92 -0.26
N PHE A 127 6.05 -12.03 0.29
CA PHE A 127 4.89 -11.29 -0.21
C PHE A 127 4.95 -9.81 0.17
N HIS A 128 4.43 -8.96 -0.71
CA HIS A 128 4.29 -7.52 -0.50
C HIS A 128 2.80 -7.11 -0.40
N PRO A 129 2.10 -7.48 0.67
CA PRO A 129 0.64 -7.32 0.79
C PRO A 129 0.20 -5.85 0.91
N THR A 130 1.10 -4.93 1.26
CA THR A 130 0.85 -3.49 1.28
C THR A 130 1.42 -2.78 0.05
N HIS A 131 1.56 -3.48 -1.05
CA HIS A 131 1.81 -3.01 -2.41
C HIS A 131 1.10 -3.99 -3.34
N ALA A 132 -0.23 -4.01 -3.27
CA ALA A 132 -1.04 -5.06 -3.90
C ALA A 132 -2.46 -4.56 -4.22
N LEU A 133 -3.10 -5.24 -5.17
CA LEU A 133 -4.50 -5.02 -5.52
C LEU A 133 -5.40 -5.99 -4.74
N TYR A 134 -6.57 -5.49 -4.32
CA TYR A 134 -7.61 -6.26 -3.66
C TYR A 134 -8.99 -5.91 -4.21
N SER A 135 -9.85 -6.91 -4.43
CA SER A 135 -11.26 -6.72 -4.78
C SER A 135 -12.16 -6.64 -3.54
N LYS A 136 -13.36 -6.09 -3.69
CA LYS A 136 -14.38 -6.08 -2.63
C LYS A 136 -14.80 -7.49 -2.20
N ARG A 137 -14.54 -8.53 -3.00
CA ARG A 137 -14.76 -9.93 -2.61
C ARG A 137 -13.88 -10.36 -1.42
N CYS A 138 -12.79 -9.66 -1.14
CA CYS A 138 -11.96 -9.91 0.04
C CYS A 138 -12.62 -9.49 1.37
N ILE A 139 -13.62 -8.58 1.35
CA ILE A 139 -14.24 -7.99 2.55
C ILE A 139 -14.70 -9.04 3.58
N PRO A 140 -15.51 -10.07 3.23
CA PRO A 140 -15.99 -11.04 4.21
C PRO A 140 -14.85 -11.82 4.86
N PHE A 141 -13.81 -12.15 4.12
CA PHE A 141 -12.64 -12.88 4.63
C PHE A 141 -11.81 -12.03 5.57
N LEU A 142 -11.52 -10.78 5.19
CA LEU A 142 -10.79 -9.82 6.04
C LEU A 142 -11.53 -9.58 7.36
N ARG A 143 -12.86 -9.48 7.33
CA ARG A 143 -13.69 -9.33 8.52
C ARG A 143 -13.54 -10.52 9.46
N VAL A 144 -13.72 -11.73 8.96
CA VAL A 144 -13.57 -12.97 9.74
C VAL A 144 -12.16 -13.10 10.32
N MET A 145 -11.13 -12.78 9.52
CA MET A 145 -9.74 -12.78 9.99
C MET A 145 -9.52 -11.79 11.14
N ALA A 146 -10.08 -10.58 11.04
CA ALA A 146 -9.99 -9.57 12.10
C ALA A 146 -10.70 -10.01 13.39
N GLU A 147 -11.91 -10.56 13.29
CA GLU A 147 -12.69 -11.10 14.41
C GLU A 147 -11.94 -12.25 15.12
N ARG A 148 -11.16 -13.04 14.39
CA ARG A 148 -10.32 -14.12 14.91
C ARG A 148 -8.92 -13.69 15.35
N HIS A 149 -8.60 -12.40 15.31
CA HIS A 149 -7.25 -11.85 15.53
C HIS A 149 -6.16 -12.46 14.65
N GLN A 150 -6.51 -12.93 13.46
CA GLN A 150 -5.60 -13.45 12.45
C GLN A 150 -5.11 -12.30 11.55
N LEU A 151 -4.23 -11.45 12.07
CA LEU A 151 -3.84 -10.18 11.44
C LEU A 151 -2.77 -10.29 10.34
N LYS A 152 -2.28 -11.49 10.04
CA LYS A 152 -1.32 -11.72 8.94
C LYS A 152 -2.06 -11.78 7.61
N ILE A 153 -1.94 -10.73 6.79
CA ILE A 153 -2.65 -10.62 5.50
C ILE A 153 -2.37 -11.81 4.58
N GLN A 154 -1.17 -12.41 4.64
CA GLN A 154 -0.81 -13.57 3.82
C GLN A 154 -1.73 -14.79 4.02
N GLN A 155 -2.45 -14.88 5.13
CA GLN A 155 -3.45 -15.94 5.33
C GLN A 155 -4.66 -15.78 4.40
N LEU A 156 -4.93 -14.54 3.92
CA LEU A 156 -5.95 -14.29 2.91
C LEU A 156 -5.61 -14.98 1.57
N PHE A 157 -4.32 -15.16 1.28
CA PHE A 157 -3.86 -15.79 0.04
C PHE A 157 -4.04 -17.33 0.02
N GLN A 158 -4.57 -17.89 1.09
CA GLN A 158 -4.88 -19.33 1.21
C GLN A 158 -6.37 -19.63 1.05
N GLN A 159 -7.20 -18.61 0.77
CA GLN A 159 -8.64 -18.77 0.59
C GLN A 159 -8.91 -19.27 -0.84
N GLU A 160 -9.44 -20.50 -0.96
CA GLU A 160 -9.72 -21.15 -2.24
C GLU A 160 -10.82 -20.43 -3.06
N GLU A 161 -11.68 -19.67 -2.38
CA GLU A 161 -12.77 -18.92 -3.00
C GLU A 161 -12.30 -17.61 -3.67
N LEU A 162 -11.06 -17.20 -3.43
CA LEU A 162 -10.47 -15.99 -4.02
C LEU A 162 -9.52 -16.34 -5.17
N ARG A 163 -9.62 -15.60 -6.25
CA ARG A 163 -8.70 -15.71 -7.39
C ARG A 163 -7.47 -14.83 -7.12
N ILE A 164 -6.32 -15.48 -6.96
CA ILE A 164 -5.09 -14.79 -6.56
C ILE A 164 -4.05 -14.90 -7.66
N ALA A 165 -3.62 -13.78 -8.22
CA ALA A 165 -2.48 -13.68 -9.10
C ALA A 165 -1.24 -13.32 -8.27
N ILE A 166 -0.30 -14.26 -8.18
CA ILE A 166 1.00 -14.06 -7.51
C ILE A 166 2.03 -13.76 -8.59
N LEU A 167 2.63 -12.56 -8.53
CA LEU A 167 3.65 -12.10 -9.46
C LEU A 167 5.04 -12.36 -8.84
N GLY A 168 5.83 -13.19 -9.46
CA GLY A 168 7.21 -13.48 -9.07
C GLY A 168 8.22 -12.56 -9.76
N GLU A 169 9.51 -12.87 -9.61
CA GLU A 169 10.60 -12.10 -10.21
C GLU A 169 10.50 -11.98 -11.72
N ASN A 170 10.00 -13.02 -12.40
CA ASN A 170 9.94 -13.05 -13.86
C ASN A 170 8.99 -11.98 -14.42
N GLU A 171 7.84 -11.74 -13.76
CA GLU A 171 6.88 -10.72 -14.14
C GLU A 171 7.47 -9.30 -14.00
N PHE A 172 8.46 -9.12 -13.11
CA PHE A 172 9.12 -7.84 -12.88
C PHE A 172 10.43 -7.65 -13.64
N LEU A 173 10.88 -8.59 -14.48
CA LEU A 173 12.09 -8.42 -15.32
C LEU A 173 12.08 -7.13 -16.17
N PRO A 174 10.94 -6.71 -16.79
CA PRO A 174 10.89 -5.44 -17.51
C PRO A 174 11.11 -4.21 -16.61
N PHE A 175 10.94 -4.36 -15.30
CA PHE A 175 11.06 -3.30 -14.29
C PHE A 175 12.27 -3.49 -13.36
N ALA A 176 13.29 -4.28 -13.76
CA ALA A 176 14.39 -4.70 -12.88
C ALA A 176 15.09 -3.53 -12.15
N SER A 177 15.28 -2.37 -12.82
CA SER A 177 15.84 -1.15 -12.21
C SER A 177 14.90 -0.44 -11.23
N ARG A 178 13.61 -0.80 -11.20
CA ARG A 178 12.52 -0.13 -10.45
C ARG A 178 11.99 -0.96 -9.28
N VAL A 179 12.48 -2.22 -9.08
CA VAL A 179 12.02 -3.14 -8.01
C VAL A 179 12.21 -2.56 -6.61
N ARG A 180 13.01 -1.49 -6.49
CA ARG A 180 13.11 -0.70 -5.26
C ARG A 180 11.75 -0.14 -4.78
N SER A 181 10.73 -0.07 -5.67
CA SER A 181 9.35 0.27 -5.34
C SER A 181 8.77 -0.55 -4.17
N PHE A 182 9.26 -1.78 -3.98
CA PHE A 182 8.83 -2.68 -2.90
C PHE A 182 9.59 -2.51 -1.59
N ARG A 183 10.58 -1.60 -1.51
CA ARG A 183 11.39 -1.40 -0.29
C ARG A 183 10.65 -0.50 0.70
N ASN A 184 10.57 -0.98 1.95
CA ASN A 184 10.06 -0.20 3.08
C ASN A 184 11.22 0.46 3.83
N ILE A 185 10.99 1.67 4.37
CA ILE A 185 11.89 2.31 5.34
C ILE A 185 11.38 1.98 6.75
N ASN A 186 12.15 1.22 7.51
CA ASN A 186 11.80 0.83 8.88
C ASN A 186 12.70 1.48 9.93
N THR A 187 13.92 1.87 9.55
CA THR A 187 14.95 2.41 10.44
C THR A 187 15.55 3.71 9.89
N PRO A 188 16.21 4.55 10.74
CA PRO A 188 16.99 5.70 10.25
C PRO A 188 18.10 5.28 9.29
N ASP A 189 18.71 4.11 9.51
CA ASP A 189 19.77 3.58 8.65
C ASP A 189 19.23 3.21 7.25
N ASP A 190 17.98 2.72 7.17
CA ASP A 190 17.31 2.51 5.89
C ASP A 190 17.18 3.85 5.14
N LEU A 191 16.81 4.93 5.85
CA LEU A 191 16.69 6.26 5.28
C LEU A 191 18.03 6.79 4.77
N ALA A 192 19.09 6.72 5.59
CA ALA A 192 20.43 7.17 5.22
C ALA A 192 20.96 6.42 4.00
N SER A 193 20.71 5.09 3.92
CA SER A 193 21.09 4.27 2.77
C SER A 193 20.40 4.68 1.48
N VAL A 194 19.16 5.17 1.60
CA VAL A 194 18.33 5.65 0.50
C VAL A 194 18.82 7.00 -0.03
N GLU A 195 19.15 7.94 0.86
CA GLU A 195 19.64 9.27 0.50
C GLU A 195 21.01 9.21 -0.19
N SER A 196 21.89 8.32 0.28
CA SER A 196 23.20 8.12 -0.35
C SER A 196 23.10 7.56 -1.78
N GLN A 197 22.15 6.67 -2.06
CA GLN A 197 21.92 6.12 -3.39
C GLN A 197 21.29 7.14 -4.36
N SER A 198 20.42 8.01 -3.87
CA SER A 198 19.80 9.07 -4.68
C SER A 198 20.79 10.16 -5.11
N SER A 199 21.92 10.28 -4.43
CA SER A 199 22.98 11.25 -4.75
C SER A 199 23.94 10.78 -5.83
N ILE A 200 23.97 9.47 -6.14
CA ILE A 200 24.86 8.85 -7.14
C ILE A 200 24.18 8.79 -8.53
N GLU A 201 22.84 8.88 -8.58
CA GLU A 201 22.04 8.81 -9.82
C GLU A 201 21.75 10.19 -10.46
N ARG A 202 22.37 11.26 -9.96
CA ARG A 202 22.34 12.63 -10.55
C ARG A 202 23.68 12.93 -11.19
#